data_1fba8e2281a0393525a236246ffafac0
#
_entry.id   1fba8e2281a0393525a236246ffafac0
#
_cell.length_a   1.000
_cell.length_b   1.000
_cell.length_c   1.000
_cell.angle_alpha   90.00
_cell.angle_beta   90.00
_cell.angle_gamma   90.00
#
_symmetry.space_group_name_H-M   'P 1'
#
loop_
_entity.id
_entity.type
_entity.pdbx_description
1 polymer ?
#
loop_
_entity_poly.entity_id
_entity_poly.type
_entity_poly.pdbx_seq_one_letter_code
_entity_poly.pdbx_strand_id
1 'polypeptide(L)'
;MTPVVVLCQGTVEVCAQILYSVVMDEQQRGHLRIGELSQRTGVSPELLRAWERRYGLLRPDRSSGGFRLYSAADEARIHRMQGYLRRGIAAAEAARLADRPSESDAPRTGSSMDGLRFELQQALDGFDDSRAQQCLDTAFDTFSIDRVVSDLLVPFLEDLGARWERAEVTVAQEHFASNLIRTRLMSLARGWDVGYGPRALLACPGGELHDLGLTLFGIALRHRGWRITFLGANTPIDTVMSTAIDIDPDAVVIAATEPRFLTAEKEPLRRLASGYRLLIAGRGADGIAAEVGAELLDVDPLAGAERLASAAVR
;
A
#
# COMPACT_ATOMS: atom_id res chain seq x y z
N MET A 1 53.07 0.27 -21.68
CA MET A 1 52.64 1.66 -21.44
C MET A 1 51.22 1.78 -21.86
N THR A 2 50.29 1.68 -20.90
CA THR A 2 48.83 1.75 -21.11
C THR A 2 48.39 3.15 -20.66
N PRO A 3 47.66 3.92 -21.45
CA PRO A 3 47.17 5.22 -21.02
C PRO A 3 46.00 5.07 -20.07
N VAL A 4 46.12 5.67 -18.89
CA VAL A 4 45.05 5.87 -17.91
C VAL A 4 44.13 6.94 -18.45
N VAL A 5 42.87 6.55 -18.73
CA VAL A 5 41.80 7.50 -19.05
C VAL A 5 41.29 8.12 -17.74
N VAL A 6 41.71 9.34 -17.46
CA VAL A 6 41.10 10.18 -16.43
C VAL A 6 39.77 10.73 -17.00
N LEU A 7 38.64 10.11 -16.68
CA LEU A 7 37.31 10.65 -16.94
C LEU A 7 36.98 11.75 -15.93
N CYS A 8 36.82 12.96 -16.42
CA CYS A 8 36.50 14.16 -15.67
C CYS A 8 35.18 14.00 -14.89
N GLN A 9 35.26 13.96 -13.56
CA GLN A 9 34.11 14.01 -12.64
C GLN A 9 33.26 15.28 -12.79
N GLY A 10 33.77 16.35 -13.35
CA GLY A 10 33.07 17.62 -13.55
C GLY A 10 31.93 17.61 -14.60
N THR A 11 31.93 16.67 -15.56
CA THR A 11 30.93 16.65 -16.64
C THR A 11 29.61 16.01 -16.20
N VAL A 12 29.63 15.08 -15.26
CA VAL A 12 28.45 14.40 -14.74
C VAL A 12 27.66 15.32 -13.79
N GLU A 13 28.37 16.09 -12.96
CA GLU A 13 27.74 17.06 -12.06
C GLU A 13 27.08 18.23 -12.83
N VAL A 14 27.68 18.72 -13.87
CA VAL A 14 27.09 19.80 -14.70
C VAL A 14 25.89 19.30 -15.49
N CYS A 15 25.92 18.08 -16.03
CA CYS A 15 24.75 17.48 -16.68
C CYS A 15 23.61 17.20 -15.68
N ALA A 16 23.94 16.73 -14.47
CA ALA A 16 22.94 16.52 -13.41
C ALA A 16 22.31 17.86 -12.96
N GLN A 17 23.11 18.92 -12.87
CA GLN A 17 22.65 20.26 -12.50
C GLN A 17 21.77 20.92 -13.57
N ILE A 18 22.10 20.73 -14.85
CA ILE A 18 21.28 21.21 -15.99
C ILE A 18 19.99 20.42 -16.09
N LEU A 19 20.02 19.09 -15.98
CA LEU A 19 18.82 18.25 -15.93
C LEU A 19 17.94 18.60 -14.73
N TYR A 20 18.52 18.85 -13.58
CA TYR A 20 17.81 19.30 -12.38
C TYR A 20 17.10 20.65 -12.60
N SER A 21 17.78 21.63 -13.21
CA SER A 21 17.17 22.94 -13.48
C SER A 21 16.06 22.89 -14.53
N VAL A 22 16.18 22.03 -15.55
CA VAL A 22 15.15 21.84 -16.59
C VAL A 22 13.91 21.15 -16.04
N VAL A 23 14.07 20.11 -15.22
CA VAL A 23 12.96 19.39 -14.59
C VAL A 23 12.23 20.28 -13.57
N MET A 24 12.96 21.11 -12.81
CA MET A 24 12.37 22.06 -11.85
C MET A 24 11.59 23.18 -12.55
N ASP A 25 12.05 23.65 -13.72
CA ASP A 25 11.34 24.65 -14.52
C ASP A 25 10.03 24.08 -15.10
N GLU A 26 10.02 22.82 -15.49
CA GLU A 26 8.84 22.14 -16.05
C GLU A 26 7.76 21.85 -14.98
N GLN A 27 8.14 21.52 -13.75
CA GLN A 27 7.22 21.32 -12.63
C GLN A 27 6.63 22.63 -12.08
N GLN A 28 7.30 23.75 -12.28
CA GLN A 28 6.81 25.07 -11.89
C GLN A 28 5.92 25.71 -12.97
N ARG A 29 5.99 25.28 -14.22
CA ARG A 29 5.14 25.82 -15.29
C ARG A 29 3.70 25.34 -15.15
N GLY A 30 2.79 26.30 -15.06
CA GLY A 30 1.37 26.02 -15.02
C GLY A 30 0.84 25.44 -16.34
N HIS A 31 0.21 24.28 -16.28
CA HIS A 31 -0.42 23.63 -17.42
C HIS A 31 -1.86 23.18 -17.14
N LEU A 32 -2.30 23.15 -15.88
CA LEU A 32 -3.63 22.72 -15.47
C LEU A 32 -4.60 23.90 -15.41
N ARG A 33 -5.80 23.74 -15.96
CA ARG A 33 -6.90 24.69 -15.73
C ARG A 33 -7.57 24.42 -14.39
N ILE A 34 -8.22 25.44 -13.81
CA ILE A 34 -8.85 25.34 -12.49
C ILE A 34 -9.87 24.20 -12.38
N GLY A 35 -10.60 23.89 -13.46
CA GLY A 35 -11.54 22.77 -13.48
C GLY A 35 -10.84 21.41 -13.35
N GLU A 36 -9.72 21.24 -14.02
CA GLU A 36 -8.91 20.02 -13.94
C GLU A 36 -8.25 19.90 -12.55
N LEU A 37 -7.68 21.00 -12.05
CA LEU A 37 -7.12 21.05 -10.70
C LEU A 37 -8.17 20.71 -9.63
N SER A 38 -9.40 21.20 -9.80
CA SER A 38 -10.54 20.88 -8.93
C SER A 38 -10.90 19.39 -8.95
N GLN A 39 -10.91 18.77 -10.12
CA GLN A 39 -11.16 17.32 -10.26
C GLN A 39 -10.08 16.48 -9.60
N ARG A 40 -8.80 16.84 -9.78
CA ARG A 40 -7.66 16.11 -9.20
C ARG A 40 -7.58 16.23 -7.68
N THR A 41 -7.89 17.42 -7.14
CA THR A 41 -7.74 17.69 -5.70
C THR A 41 -9.03 17.47 -4.89
N GLY A 42 -10.18 17.33 -5.56
CA GLY A 42 -11.48 17.24 -4.91
C GLY A 42 -11.92 18.55 -4.22
N VAL A 43 -11.27 19.69 -4.53
CA VAL A 43 -11.58 21.02 -3.96
C VAL A 43 -12.33 21.85 -5.00
N SER A 44 -13.44 22.49 -4.60
CA SER A 44 -14.22 23.29 -5.54
C SER A 44 -13.41 24.48 -6.11
N PRO A 45 -13.69 24.90 -7.35
CA PRO A 45 -13.00 26.03 -7.98
C PRO A 45 -13.14 27.34 -7.17
N GLU A 46 -14.26 27.52 -6.48
CA GLU A 46 -14.53 28.68 -5.62
C GLU A 46 -13.60 28.70 -4.42
N LEU A 47 -13.42 27.54 -3.77
CA LEU A 47 -12.55 27.39 -2.62
C LEU A 47 -11.08 27.53 -3.02
N LEU A 48 -10.67 26.97 -4.17
CA LEU A 48 -9.32 27.18 -4.72
C LEU A 48 -9.02 28.65 -4.96
N ARG A 49 -9.95 29.40 -5.57
CA ARG A 49 -9.80 30.86 -5.75
C ARG A 49 -9.79 31.63 -4.42
N ALA A 50 -10.53 31.16 -3.41
CA ALA A 50 -10.49 31.75 -2.08
C ALA A 50 -9.12 31.54 -1.42
N TRP A 51 -8.54 30.34 -1.52
CA TRP A 51 -7.20 30.03 -1.00
C TRP A 51 -6.09 30.80 -1.74
N GLU A 52 -6.21 30.93 -3.08
CA GLU A 52 -5.32 31.78 -3.86
C GLU A 52 -5.34 33.25 -3.37
N ARG A 53 -6.53 33.85 -3.26
CA ARG A 53 -6.67 35.26 -2.87
C ARG A 53 -6.37 35.55 -1.41
N ARG A 54 -6.81 34.66 -0.49
CA ARG A 54 -6.77 34.93 0.94
C ARG A 54 -5.45 34.55 1.57
N TYR A 55 -4.81 33.52 1.05
CA TYR A 55 -3.61 32.94 1.64
C TYR A 55 -2.40 32.95 0.72
N GLY A 56 -2.56 33.29 -0.59
CA GLY A 56 -1.49 33.22 -1.57
C GLY A 56 -0.97 31.80 -1.79
N LEU A 57 -1.79 30.78 -1.47
CA LEU A 57 -1.40 29.36 -1.51
C LEU A 57 -1.05 28.91 -2.94
N LEU A 58 -1.80 29.41 -3.93
CA LEU A 58 -1.63 29.06 -5.34
C LEU A 58 -1.00 30.21 -6.10
N ARG A 59 -0.09 29.88 -7.03
CA ARG A 59 0.68 30.85 -7.82
C ARG A 59 0.57 30.51 -9.30
N PRO A 60 -0.64 30.65 -9.91
CA PRO A 60 -0.84 30.26 -11.29
C PRO A 60 -0.08 31.15 -12.26
N ASP A 61 0.47 30.55 -13.30
CA ASP A 61 0.93 31.25 -14.49
C ASP A 61 -0.25 31.78 -15.30
N ARG A 62 0.02 32.69 -16.23
CA ARG A 62 -0.98 33.16 -17.18
C ARG A 62 -0.63 32.68 -18.59
N SER A 63 -1.59 32.05 -19.25
CA SER A 63 -1.47 31.71 -20.66
C SER A 63 -1.46 32.98 -21.54
N SER A 64 -1.09 32.86 -22.80
CA SER A 64 -1.17 33.95 -23.80
C SER A 64 -2.59 34.53 -23.94
N GLY A 65 -3.64 33.75 -23.60
CA GLY A 65 -5.04 34.19 -23.58
C GLY A 65 -5.50 34.69 -22.20
N GLY A 66 -4.61 34.95 -21.23
CA GLY A 66 -4.91 35.49 -19.90
C GLY A 66 -5.52 34.50 -18.89
N PHE A 67 -5.65 33.24 -19.25
CA PHE A 67 -6.19 32.21 -18.35
C PHE A 67 -5.16 31.78 -17.31
N ARG A 68 -5.63 31.47 -16.08
CA ARG A 68 -4.80 30.88 -15.03
C ARG A 68 -4.44 29.45 -15.38
N LEU A 69 -3.16 29.13 -15.28
CA LEU A 69 -2.60 27.80 -15.42
C LEU A 69 -1.87 27.45 -14.13
N TYR A 70 -2.26 26.34 -13.51
CA TYR A 70 -1.71 25.88 -12.24
C TYR A 70 -0.66 24.78 -12.49
N SER A 71 0.35 24.76 -11.64
CA SER A 71 1.47 23.82 -11.72
C SER A 71 1.25 22.59 -10.83
N ALA A 72 2.07 21.56 -11.01
CA ALA A 72 2.12 20.42 -10.11
C ALA A 72 2.49 20.85 -8.66
N ALA A 73 3.30 21.91 -8.53
CA ALA A 73 3.63 22.47 -7.21
C ALA A 73 2.40 23.12 -6.55
N ASP A 74 1.48 23.72 -7.33
CA ASP A 74 0.19 24.20 -6.77
C ASP A 74 -0.68 23.06 -6.29
N GLU A 75 -0.78 21.96 -7.05
CA GLU A 75 -1.50 20.75 -6.68
C GLU A 75 -0.95 20.16 -5.36
N ALA A 76 0.37 20.03 -5.25
CA ALA A 76 1.03 19.57 -4.02
C ALA A 76 0.73 20.46 -2.80
N ARG A 77 0.72 21.79 -2.97
CA ARG A 77 0.35 22.73 -1.89
C ARG A 77 -1.10 22.53 -1.42
N ILE A 78 -2.02 22.25 -2.35
CA ILE A 78 -3.43 21.97 -2.01
C ILE A 78 -3.52 20.70 -1.16
N HIS A 79 -2.87 19.62 -1.57
CA HIS A 79 -2.90 18.35 -0.82
C HIS A 79 -2.31 18.51 0.59
N ARG A 80 -1.20 19.25 0.74
CA ARG A 80 -0.64 19.55 2.06
C ARG A 80 -1.63 20.33 2.92
N MET A 81 -2.26 21.38 2.36
CA MET A 81 -3.26 22.17 3.07
C MET A 81 -4.45 21.32 3.54
N GLN A 82 -4.98 20.45 2.68
CA GLN A 82 -6.04 19.49 3.04
C GLN A 82 -5.60 18.56 4.19
N GLY A 83 -4.35 18.07 4.15
CA GLY A 83 -3.78 17.27 5.21
C GLY A 83 -3.74 17.99 6.57
N TYR A 84 -3.36 19.26 6.58
CA TYR A 84 -3.37 20.10 7.79
C TYR A 84 -4.78 20.39 8.29
N LEU A 85 -5.71 20.70 7.39
CA LEU A 85 -7.12 20.94 7.75
C LEU A 85 -7.78 19.69 8.36
N ARG A 86 -7.53 18.49 7.81
CA ARG A 86 -8.02 17.23 8.39
C ARG A 86 -7.51 16.99 9.82
N ARG A 87 -6.34 17.51 10.17
CA ARG A 87 -5.76 17.47 11.52
C ARG A 87 -6.28 18.59 12.44
N GLY A 88 -7.25 19.38 11.98
CA GLY A 88 -7.87 20.44 12.77
C GLY A 88 -7.07 21.75 12.84
N ILE A 89 -6.01 21.90 12.02
CA ILE A 89 -5.22 23.14 11.98
C ILE A 89 -6.05 24.23 11.28
N ALA A 90 -6.05 25.43 11.85
CA ALA A 90 -6.77 26.57 11.28
C ALA A 90 -6.27 26.92 9.87
N ALA A 91 -7.18 27.30 8.95
CA ALA A 91 -6.89 27.46 7.53
C ALA A 91 -5.72 28.43 7.22
N ALA A 92 -5.58 29.51 7.97
CA ALA A 92 -4.47 30.45 7.79
C ALA A 92 -3.12 29.82 8.17
N GLU A 93 -3.08 29.03 9.22
CA GLU A 93 -1.89 28.29 9.66
C GLU A 93 -1.58 27.13 8.70
N ALA A 94 -2.62 26.37 8.31
CA ALA A 94 -2.49 25.30 7.33
C ALA A 94 -1.91 25.79 6.00
N ALA A 95 -2.32 26.96 5.52
CA ALA A 95 -1.78 27.57 4.30
C ALA A 95 -0.30 27.97 4.46
N ARG A 96 0.09 28.54 5.62
CA ARG A 96 1.50 28.88 5.89
C ARG A 96 2.39 27.64 5.96
N LEU A 97 1.91 26.58 6.57
CA LEU A 97 2.64 25.30 6.64
C LEU A 97 2.71 24.64 5.27
N ALA A 98 1.65 24.71 4.47
CA ALA A 98 1.61 24.16 3.13
C ALA A 98 2.49 24.90 2.11
N ASP A 99 2.80 26.18 2.35
CA ASP A 99 3.68 27.01 1.49
C ASP A 99 5.18 26.80 1.80
N ARG A 100 5.51 26.26 2.96
CA ARG A 100 6.90 25.91 3.26
C ARG A 100 7.29 24.72 2.40
N PRO A 101 8.41 24.79 1.62
CA PRO A 101 8.97 23.59 1.06
C PRO A 101 9.27 22.64 2.22
N SER A 102 8.65 21.49 2.25
CA SER A 102 9.08 20.40 3.11
C SER A 102 10.46 19.97 2.61
N GLU A 103 11.36 19.55 3.49
CA GLU A 103 12.59 18.84 3.08
C GLU A 103 12.24 17.58 2.24
N SER A 104 10.99 17.15 2.29
CA SER A 104 10.33 16.16 1.44
C SER A 104 9.98 16.68 0.03
N ASP A 105 10.03 18.00 -0.24
CA ASP A 105 9.71 18.61 -1.55
C ASP A 105 10.93 18.74 -2.48
N ALA A 106 12.10 18.26 -2.10
CA ALA A 106 13.16 17.99 -3.06
C ALA A 106 12.57 17.07 -4.14
N PRO A 107 12.68 17.39 -5.45
CA PRO A 107 12.12 16.56 -6.51
C PRO A 107 12.69 15.17 -6.32
N ARG A 108 11.86 14.26 -5.84
CA ARG A 108 12.15 12.84 -5.89
C ARG A 108 12.10 12.51 -7.38
N THR A 109 13.24 12.60 -8.04
CA THR A 109 13.47 12.01 -9.35
C THR A 109 12.97 10.59 -9.28
N GLY A 110 11.78 10.34 -9.86
CA GLY A 110 11.05 9.09 -9.90
C GLY A 110 11.31 8.23 -8.66
N SER A 111 10.45 8.31 -7.65
CA SER A 111 10.51 7.33 -6.55
C SER A 111 10.38 5.97 -7.19
N SER A 112 11.51 5.32 -7.48
CA SER A 112 11.49 3.95 -7.96
C SER A 112 10.96 3.11 -6.80
N MET A 113 10.26 2.03 -7.10
CA MET A 113 9.76 1.13 -6.07
C MET A 113 10.90 0.64 -5.16
N ASP A 114 12.09 0.42 -5.72
CA ASP A 114 13.30 0.07 -4.96
C ASP A 114 13.77 1.18 -4.02
N GLY A 115 13.67 2.45 -4.44
CA GLY A 115 13.96 3.60 -3.58
C GLY A 115 12.99 3.69 -2.40
N LEU A 116 11.70 3.51 -2.66
CA LEU A 116 10.67 3.49 -1.60
C LEU A 116 10.87 2.31 -0.65
N ARG A 117 11.23 1.13 -1.15
CA ARG A 117 11.54 -0.03 -0.31
C ARG A 117 12.72 0.24 0.61
N PHE A 118 13.79 0.82 0.08
CA PHE A 118 14.95 1.19 0.89
C PHE A 118 14.62 2.25 1.94
N GLU A 119 13.86 3.30 1.59
CA GLU A 119 13.44 4.34 2.52
C GLU A 119 12.52 3.78 3.62
N LEU A 120 11.57 2.92 3.27
CA LEU A 120 10.69 2.24 4.22
C LEU A 120 11.51 1.40 5.20
N GLN A 121 12.47 0.64 4.69
CA GLN A 121 13.38 -0.17 5.50
C GLN A 121 14.15 0.69 6.52
N GLN A 122 14.76 1.78 6.06
CA GLN A 122 15.52 2.69 6.94
C GLN A 122 14.63 3.32 8.01
N ALA A 123 13.42 3.73 7.65
CA ALA A 123 12.47 4.32 8.58
C ALA A 123 12.03 3.31 9.66
N LEU A 124 11.74 2.08 9.26
CA LEU A 124 11.27 1.04 10.18
C LEU A 124 12.40 0.51 11.06
N ASP A 125 13.61 0.34 10.53
CA ASP A 125 14.79 -0.05 11.32
C ASP A 125 15.14 1.03 12.37
N GLY A 126 14.88 2.32 12.07
CA GLY A 126 15.10 3.47 12.95
C GLY A 126 13.91 3.85 13.84
N PHE A 127 12.80 3.10 13.84
CA PHE A 127 11.56 3.44 14.57
C PHE A 127 10.96 4.80 14.18
N ASP A 128 11.17 5.26 12.93
CA ASP A 128 10.62 6.53 12.42
C ASP A 128 9.24 6.32 11.80
N ASP A 129 8.20 6.38 12.64
CA ASP A 129 6.80 6.25 12.23
C ASP A 129 6.42 7.26 11.14
N SER A 130 6.79 8.52 11.34
CA SER A 130 6.41 9.60 10.42
C SER A 130 6.99 9.39 9.02
N ARG A 131 8.25 9.00 8.92
CA ARG A 131 8.93 8.74 7.66
C ARG A 131 8.37 7.48 6.97
N ALA A 132 8.11 6.43 7.75
CA ALA A 132 7.51 5.20 7.23
C ALA A 132 6.10 5.45 6.66
N GLN A 133 5.25 6.22 7.37
CA GLN A 133 3.92 6.60 6.89
C GLN A 133 4.01 7.44 5.61
N GLN A 134 4.91 8.42 5.53
CA GLN A 134 5.12 9.23 4.33
C GLN A 134 5.57 8.39 3.13
N CYS A 135 6.42 7.39 3.36
CA CYS A 135 6.87 6.47 2.32
C CYS A 135 5.69 5.65 1.78
N LEU A 136 4.85 5.10 2.65
CA LEU A 136 3.65 4.36 2.27
C LEU A 136 2.62 5.27 1.58
N ASP A 137 2.41 6.50 2.06
CA ASP A 137 1.54 7.48 1.40
C ASP A 137 2.02 7.74 -0.03
N THR A 138 3.31 7.99 -0.21
CA THR A 138 3.92 8.19 -1.54
C THR A 138 3.74 6.98 -2.44
N ALA A 139 3.90 5.76 -1.92
CA ALA A 139 3.70 4.54 -2.67
C ALA A 139 2.26 4.40 -3.16
N PHE A 140 1.28 4.54 -2.28
CA PHE A 140 -0.15 4.41 -2.62
C PHE A 140 -0.70 5.56 -3.45
N ASP A 141 -0.12 6.76 -3.37
CA ASP A 141 -0.50 7.90 -4.21
C ASP A 141 0.08 7.81 -5.63
N THR A 142 1.23 7.13 -5.79
CA THR A 142 1.96 7.08 -7.06
C THR A 142 1.66 5.82 -7.88
N PHE A 143 1.42 4.69 -7.20
CA PHE A 143 1.30 3.38 -7.86
C PHE A 143 -0.05 2.74 -7.57
N SER A 144 -0.47 1.82 -8.45
CA SER A 144 -1.65 1.00 -8.19
C SER A 144 -1.44 0.12 -6.96
N ILE A 145 -2.53 -0.24 -6.27
CA ILE A 145 -2.48 -1.12 -5.10
C ILE A 145 -1.77 -2.44 -5.42
N ASP A 146 -2.07 -3.06 -6.57
CA ASP A 146 -1.43 -4.30 -6.98
C ASP A 146 0.10 -4.13 -7.06
N ARG A 147 0.59 -3.02 -7.63
CA ARG A 147 2.03 -2.73 -7.67
C ARG A 147 2.64 -2.45 -6.30
N VAL A 148 1.95 -1.73 -5.43
CA VAL A 148 2.44 -1.51 -4.06
C VAL A 148 2.51 -2.83 -3.30
N VAL A 149 1.56 -3.72 -3.50
CA VAL A 149 1.57 -5.06 -2.87
C VAL A 149 2.71 -5.90 -3.43
N SER A 150 2.80 -6.06 -4.78
CA SER A 150 3.80 -6.95 -5.41
C SER A 150 5.23 -6.46 -5.29
N ASP A 151 5.45 -5.15 -5.51
CA ASP A 151 6.80 -4.62 -5.73
C ASP A 151 7.38 -3.97 -4.45
N LEU A 152 6.54 -3.65 -3.46
CA LEU A 152 6.98 -3.05 -2.19
C LEU A 152 6.68 -3.94 -0.99
N LEU A 153 5.40 -4.24 -0.70
CA LEU A 153 5.02 -4.81 0.60
C LEU A 153 5.37 -6.30 0.72
N VAL A 154 5.11 -7.11 -0.30
CA VAL A 154 5.46 -8.54 -0.27
C VAL A 154 6.98 -8.72 -0.15
N PRO A 155 7.82 -8.13 -1.03
CA PRO A 155 9.26 -8.25 -0.90
C PRO A 155 9.83 -7.69 0.41
N PHE A 156 9.22 -6.60 0.93
CA PHE A 156 9.62 -6.03 2.22
C PHE A 156 9.34 -6.99 3.38
N LEU A 157 8.15 -7.58 3.43
CA LEU A 157 7.77 -8.53 4.50
C LEU A 157 8.58 -9.83 4.44
N GLU A 158 8.90 -10.30 3.23
CA GLU A 158 9.77 -11.47 3.04
C GLU A 158 11.21 -11.18 3.53
N ASP A 159 11.76 -10.02 3.18
CA ASP A 159 13.08 -9.59 3.67
C ASP A 159 13.09 -9.41 5.19
N LEU A 160 12.06 -8.77 5.74
CA LEU A 160 11.91 -8.59 7.20
C LEU A 160 11.91 -9.95 7.91
N GLY A 161 11.15 -10.93 7.42
CA GLY A 161 11.12 -12.29 7.95
C GLY A 161 12.47 -12.99 7.86
N ALA A 162 13.13 -12.92 6.70
CA ALA A 162 14.45 -13.51 6.49
C ALA A 162 15.53 -12.87 7.38
N ARG A 163 15.50 -11.57 7.58
CA ARG A 163 16.41 -10.83 8.49
C ARG A 163 16.14 -11.18 9.94
N TRP A 164 14.89 -11.37 10.32
CA TRP A 164 14.52 -11.82 11.67
C TRP A 164 15.07 -13.23 11.94
N GLU A 165 14.92 -14.17 11.01
CA GLU A 165 15.47 -15.53 11.11
C GLU A 165 17.01 -15.53 11.29
N ARG A 166 17.70 -14.56 10.67
CA ARG A 166 19.16 -14.37 10.82
C ARG A 166 19.56 -13.54 12.04
N ALA A 167 18.61 -13.14 12.89
CA ALA A 167 18.80 -12.26 14.04
C ALA A 167 19.42 -10.88 13.68
N GLU A 168 19.23 -10.41 12.46
CA GLU A 168 19.65 -9.09 11.97
C GLU A 168 18.67 -7.98 12.36
N VAL A 169 17.46 -8.36 12.76
CA VAL A 169 16.38 -7.48 13.20
C VAL A 169 15.94 -7.92 14.60
N THR A 170 15.80 -6.96 15.50
CA THR A 170 15.29 -7.22 16.85
C THR A 170 13.79 -7.48 16.84
N VAL A 171 13.27 -8.19 17.84
CA VAL A 171 11.82 -8.40 18.05
C VAL A 171 11.08 -7.05 18.08
N ALA A 172 11.69 -6.01 18.69
CA ALA A 172 11.08 -4.69 18.76
C ALA A 172 10.93 -4.03 17.37
N GLN A 173 11.94 -4.16 16.51
CA GLN A 173 11.89 -3.64 15.13
C GLN A 173 10.88 -4.39 14.27
N GLU A 174 10.86 -5.74 14.36
CA GLU A 174 9.87 -6.56 13.66
C GLU A 174 8.44 -6.19 14.10
N HIS A 175 8.18 -6.11 15.40
CA HIS A 175 6.86 -5.72 15.92
C HIS A 175 6.45 -4.31 15.50
N PHE A 176 7.38 -3.35 15.54
CA PHE A 176 7.11 -1.99 15.10
C PHE A 176 6.74 -1.96 13.61
N ALA A 177 7.53 -2.61 12.75
CA ALA A 177 7.29 -2.69 11.31
C ALA A 177 5.97 -3.39 10.99
N SER A 178 5.73 -4.56 11.57
CA SER A 178 4.53 -5.35 11.36
C SER A 178 3.26 -4.61 11.80
N ASN A 179 3.28 -3.94 12.95
CA ASN A 179 2.14 -3.17 13.45
C ASN A 179 1.84 -1.94 12.61
N LEU A 180 2.87 -1.21 12.15
CA LEU A 180 2.71 -0.05 11.30
C LEU A 180 2.10 -0.44 9.95
N ILE A 181 2.65 -1.47 9.29
CA ILE A 181 2.13 -1.99 8.03
C ILE A 181 0.71 -2.52 8.21
N ARG A 182 0.44 -3.30 9.26
CA ARG A 182 -0.90 -3.80 9.60
C ARG A 182 -1.91 -2.66 9.71
N THR A 183 -1.58 -1.60 10.45
CA THR A 183 -2.45 -0.44 10.63
C THR A 183 -2.78 0.22 9.29
N ARG A 184 -1.78 0.36 8.43
CA ARG A 184 -1.97 0.92 7.08
C ARG A 184 -2.86 0.04 6.22
N LEU A 185 -2.62 -1.26 6.17
CA LEU A 185 -3.43 -2.22 5.41
C LEU A 185 -4.87 -2.27 5.91
N MET A 186 -5.09 -2.29 7.22
CA MET A 186 -6.44 -2.28 7.80
C MET A 186 -7.20 -0.98 7.51
N SER A 187 -6.51 0.14 7.29
CA SER A 187 -7.16 1.37 6.82
C SER A 187 -7.72 1.23 5.38
N LEU A 188 -7.09 0.42 4.55
CA LEU A 188 -7.55 0.09 3.18
C LEU A 188 -8.68 -0.97 3.20
N ALA A 189 -8.82 -1.71 4.29
CA ALA A 189 -9.82 -2.76 4.47
C ALA A 189 -11.23 -2.21 4.77
N ARG A 190 -11.42 -0.90 4.86
CA ARG A 190 -12.74 -0.30 5.10
C ARG A 190 -13.72 -0.66 3.99
N GLY A 191 -14.90 -1.15 4.39
CA GLY A 191 -15.95 -1.55 3.44
C GLY A 191 -15.69 -2.88 2.74
N TRP A 192 -14.89 -3.77 3.31
CA TRP A 192 -14.61 -5.09 2.75
C TRP A 192 -15.86 -5.91 2.49
N ASP A 193 -16.88 -5.83 3.33
CA ASP A 193 -18.15 -6.56 3.17
C ASP A 193 -19.21 -5.81 2.32
N VAL A 194 -18.89 -4.63 1.78
CA VAL A 194 -19.85 -3.84 0.98
C VAL A 194 -19.81 -4.27 -0.48
N GLY A 195 -20.98 -4.48 -1.11
CA GLY A 195 -21.12 -4.81 -2.54
C GLY A 195 -21.96 -6.05 -2.80
N TYR A 196 -21.99 -6.48 -4.07
CA TYR A 196 -22.82 -7.59 -4.56
C TYR A 196 -22.00 -8.78 -5.07
N GLY A 197 -20.67 -8.71 -5.04
CA GLY A 197 -19.81 -9.79 -5.48
C GLY A 197 -19.81 -11.00 -4.53
N PRO A 198 -19.16 -12.10 -4.92
CA PRO A 198 -19.02 -13.28 -4.09
C PRO A 198 -18.30 -12.94 -2.78
N ARG A 199 -18.53 -13.74 -1.74
CA ARG A 199 -17.98 -13.54 -0.40
C ARG A 199 -16.89 -14.54 -0.11
N ALA A 200 -15.74 -14.07 0.38
CA ALA A 200 -14.69 -14.90 0.94
C ALA A 200 -14.59 -14.71 2.46
N LEU A 201 -14.47 -15.83 3.19
CA LEU A 201 -14.16 -15.85 4.62
C LEU A 201 -12.68 -16.16 4.79
N LEU A 202 -11.93 -15.27 5.44
CA LEU A 202 -10.47 -15.34 5.57
C LEU A 202 -10.06 -15.51 7.03
N ALA A 203 -9.21 -16.50 7.34
CA ALA A 203 -8.70 -16.73 8.68
C ALA A 203 -7.30 -17.36 8.68
N CYS A 204 -6.57 -17.20 9.78
CA CYS A 204 -5.41 -18.02 10.10
C CYS A 204 -5.79 -18.96 11.25
N PRO A 205 -5.37 -20.25 11.23
CA PRO A 205 -5.78 -21.25 12.20
C PRO A 205 -5.29 -20.94 13.62
N GLY A 206 -5.76 -21.71 14.59
CA GLY A 206 -5.35 -21.57 15.99
C GLY A 206 -3.82 -21.61 16.15
N GLY A 207 -3.26 -20.63 16.86
CA GLY A 207 -1.82 -20.45 17.08
C GLY A 207 -1.05 -19.70 15.99
N GLU A 208 -1.61 -19.54 14.78
CA GLU A 208 -0.96 -18.76 13.72
C GLU A 208 -1.23 -17.27 13.91
N LEU A 209 -0.16 -16.49 14.08
CA LEU A 209 -0.23 -15.05 14.35
C LEU A 209 0.12 -14.18 13.10
N HIS A 210 0.65 -14.80 12.03
CA HIS A 210 1.10 -14.11 10.84
C HIS A 210 -0.03 -13.97 9.82
N ASP A 211 -0.80 -12.89 9.91
CA ASP A 211 -1.95 -12.63 9.04
C ASP A 211 -1.74 -11.54 7.98
N LEU A 212 -0.55 -10.92 7.91
CA LEU A 212 -0.28 -9.85 6.95
C LEU A 212 -0.39 -10.32 5.49
N GLY A 213 0.11 -11.52 5.16
CA GLY A 213 -0.05 -12.12 3.84
C GLY A 213 -1.53 -12.34 3.48
N LEU A 214 -2.33 -12.81 4.43
CA LEU A 214 -3.76 -12.98 4.24
C LEU A 214 -4.49 -11.64 4.13
N THR A 215 -4.04 -10.61 4.83
CA THR A 215 -4.57 -9.24 4.69
C THR A 215 -4.29 -8.67 3.30
N LEU A 216 -3.09 -8.85 2.77
CA LEU A 216 -2.73 -8.46 1.39
C LEU A 216 -3.57 -9.20 0.35
N PHE A 217 -3.77 -10.51 0.54
CA PHE A 217 -4.67 -11.31 -0.30
C PHE A 217 -6.10 -10.76 -0.26
N GLY A 218 -6.63 -10.44 0.92
CA GLY A 218 -7.98 -9.87 1.07
C GLY A 218 -8.14 -8.52 0.36
N ILE A 219 -7.14 -7.64 0.44
CA ILE A 219 -7.10 -6.37 -0.29
C ILE A 219 -7.12 -6.61 -1.81
N ALA A 220 -6.26 -7.51 -2.30
CA ALA A 220 -6.18 -7.85 -3.71
C ALA A 220 -7.48 -8.48 -4.24
N LEU A 221 -8.09 -9.36 -3.45
CA LEU A 221 -9.36 -10.02 -3.79
C LEU A 221 -10.53 -9.02 -3.78
N ARG A 222 -10.54 -8.09 -2.81
CA ARG A 222 -11.52 -7.00 -2.75
C ARG A 222 -11.47 -6.12 -4.00
N HIS A 223 -10.27 -5.79 -4.50
CA HIS A 223 -10.08 -5.05 -5.74
C HIS A 223 -10.66 -5.76 -6.98
N ARG A 224 -10.80 -7.08 -6.89
CA ARG A 224 -11.41 -7.93 -7.93
C ARG A 224 -12.92 -8.14 -7.73
N GLY A 225 -13.54 -7.32 -6.86
CA GLY A 225 -15.00 -7.25 -6.68
C GLY A 225 -15.58 -8.21 -5.64
N TRP A 226 -14.76 -8.96 -4.89
CA TRP A 226 -15.22 -9.82 -3.82
C TRP A 226 -15.55 -9.04 -2.56
N ARG A 227 -16.50 -9.57 -1.78
CA ARG A 227 -16.74 -9.15 -0.40
C ARG A 227 -15.88 -9.99 0.53
N ILE A 228 -15.33 -9.39 1.57
CA ILE A 228 -14.40 -10.07 2.47
C ILE A 228 -14.94 -10.04 3.89
N THR A 229 -15.06 -11.22 4.51
CA THR A 229 -15.19 -11.37 5.97
C THR A 229 -13.86 -11.84 6.49
N PHE A 230 -13.20 -11.01 7.30
CA PHE A 230 -11.83 -11.26 7.78
C PHE A 230 -11.86 -11.54 9.28
N LEU A 231 -11.52 -12.78 9.68
CA LEU A 231 -11.38 -13.17 11.09
C LEU A 231 -9.95 -12.96 11.60
N GLY A 232 -8.96 -13.01 10.70
CA GLY A 232 -7.55 -12.71 11.02
C GLY A 232 -6.84 -13.87 11.71
N ALA A 233 -5.85 -13.50 12.53
CA ALA A 233 -4.93 -14.41 13.22
C ALA A 233 -5.63 -15.22 14.31
N ASN A 234 -5.02 -16.39 14.63
CA ASN A 234 -5.35 -17.22 15.80
C ASN A 234 -6.85 -17.56 15.91
N THR A 235 -7.48 -17.97 14.80
CA THR A 235 -8.89 -18.35 14.75
C THR A 235 -9.04 -19.85 14.65
N PRO A 236 -9.54 -20.56 15.67
CA PRO A 236 -9.79 -22.00 15.62
C PRO A 236 -10.74 -22.37 14.47
N ILE A 237 -10.48 -23.49 13.77
CA ILE A 237 -11.26 -23.87 12.58
C ILE A 237 -12.73 -24.13 12.91
N ASP A 238 -13.07 -24.58 14.10
CA ASP A 238 -14.48 -24.74 14.51
C ASP A 238 -15.19 -23.37 14.60
N THR A 239 -14.48 -22.28 14.93
CA THR A 239 -15.01 -20.91 14.88
C THR A 239 -15.19 -20.44 13.42
N VAL A 240 -14.25 -20.76 12.54
CA VAL A 240 -14.40 -20.48 11.10
C VAL A 240 -15.61 -21.21 10.55
N MET A 241 -15.81 -22.47 10.92
CA MET A 241 -16.96 -23.25 10.48
C MET A 241 -18.29 -22.67 10.94
N SER A 242 -18.43 -22.28 12.21
CA SER A 242 -19.63 -21.64 12.70
C SER A 242 -19.93 -20.32 11.98
N THR A 243 -18.88 -19.50 11.73
CA THR A 243 -19.03 -18.28 10.95
C THR A 243 -19.44 -18.59 9.50
N ALA A 244 -18.86 -19.62 8.88
CA ALA A 244 -19.22 -20.02 7.51
C ALA A 244 -20.71 -20.44 7.40
N ILE A 245 -21.26 -21.11 8.42
CA ILE A 245 -22.69 -21.44 8.51
C ILE A 245 -23.55 -20.15 8.54
N ASP A 246 -23.11 -19.16 9.31
CA ASP A 246 -23.90 -17.91 9.49
C ASP A 246 -23.90 -17.02 8.24
N ILE A 247 -22.79 -16.98 7.47
CA ILE A 247 -22.63 -16.01 6.37
C ILE A 247 -22.69 -16.64 4.97
N ASP A 248 -22.65 -17.97 4.86
CA ASP A 248 -22.66 -18.75 3.62
C ASP A 248 -21.69 -18.21 2.56
N PRO A 249 -20.35 -18.31 2.78
CA PRO A 249 -19.38 -17.73 1.89
C PRO A 249 -19.19 -18.60 0.62
N ASP A 250 -18.89 -17.94 -0.52
CA ASP A 250 -18.55 -18.63 -1.77
C ASP A 250 -17.16 -19.33 -1.72
N ALA A 251 -16.29 -18.88 -0.80
CA ALA A 251 -14.99 -19.50 -0.55
C ALA A 251 -14.53 -19.23 0.89
N VAL A 252 -13.85 -20.21 1.47
CA VAL A 252 -13.12 -20.07 2.75
C VAL A 252 -11.62 -20.19 2.47
N VAL A 253 -10.82 -19.23 2.93
CA VAL A 253 -9.37 -19.25 2.76
C VAL A 253 -8.70 -19.31 4.13
N ILE A 254 -7.90 -20.36 4.36
CA ILE A 254 -7.11 -20.55 5.56
C ILE A 254 -5.63 -20.41 5.21
N ALA A 255 -4.94 -19.49 5.87
CA ALA A 255 -3.52 -19.24 5.63
C ALA A 255 -2.65 -19.57 6.84
N ALA A 256 -1.53 -20.26 6.59
CA ALA A 256 -0.55 -20.54 7.62
C ALA A 256 0.89 -20.46 7.09
N THR A 257 1.80 -19.98 7.93
CA THR A 257 3.23 -19.90 7.59
C THR A 257 3.96 -21.21 7.84
N GLU A 258 3.48 -22.01 8.79
CA GLU A 258 4.07 -23.29 9.18
C GLU A 258 3.05 -24.44 9.11
N PRO A 259 3.46 -25.64 8.62
CA PRO A 259 2.59 -26.80 8.50
C PRO A 259 1.96 -27.25 9.82
N ARG A 260 2.63 -27.04 10.96
CA ARG A 260 2.15 -27.47 12.28
C ARG A 260 0.78 -26.91 12.64
N PHE A 261 0.48 -25.67 12.29
CA PHE A 261 -0.79 -25.01 12.58
C PHE A 261 -1.96 -25.66 11.83
N LEU A 262 -1.73 -26.05 10.56
CA LEU A 262 -2.72 -26.78 9.76
C LEU A 262 -2.83 -28.26 10.18
N THR A 263 -1.69 -28.87 10.52
CA THR A 263 -1.65 -30.28 10.91
C THR A 263 -2.44 -30.53 12.20
N ALA A 264 -2.40 -29.61 13.16
CA ALA A 264 -3.16 -29.68 14.40
C ALA A 264 -4.68 -29.62 14.17
N GLU A 265 -5.13 -29.04 13.06
CA GLU A 265 -6.54 -28.78 12.74
C GLU A 265 -7.07 -29.64 11.56
N LYS A 266 -6.37 -30.72 11.17
CA LYS A 266 -6.71 -31.52 9.98
C LYS A 266 -8.17 -32.01 9.96
N GLU A 267 -8.67 -32.54 11.06
CA GLU A 267 -10.06 -33.07 11.09
C GLU A 267 -11.11 -31.93 10.99
N PRO A 268 -10.99 -30.81 11.72
CA PRO A 268 -11.83 -29.64 11.48
C PRO A 268 -11.75 -29.12 10.02
N LEU A 269 -10.55 -29.06 9.42
CA LEU A 269 -10.37 -28.64 8.03
C LEU A 269 -11.07 -29.57 7.02
N ARG A 270 -11.02 -30.89 7.22
CA ARG A 270 -11.75 -31.85 6.40
C ARG A 270 -13.27 -31.65 6.46
N ARG A 271 -13.79 -31.42 7.68
CA ARG A 271 -15.22 -31.09 7.84
C ARG A 271 -15.59 -29.80 7.11
N LEU A 272 -14.75 -28.76 7.22
CA LEU A 272 -14.95 -27.50 6.54
C LEU A 272 -14.94 -27.69 5.01
N ALA A 273 -13.98 -28.45 4.46
CA ALA A 273 -13.86 -28.75 3.04
C ALA A 273 -15.04 -29.58 2.49
N SER A 274 -15.71 -30.37 3.33
CA SER A 274 -16.90 -31.14 2.90
C SER A 274 -18.14 -30.29 2.70
N GLY A 275 -18.21 -29.10 3.31
CA GLY A 275 -19.36 -28.19 3.22
C GLY A 275 -19.11 -26.92 2.37
N TYR A 276 -17.86 -26.53 2.23
CA TYR A 276 -17.50 -25.26 1.62
C TYR A 276 -16.32 -25.42 0.65
N ARG A 277 -16.21 -24.55 -0.32
CA ARG A 277 -15.00 -24.43 -1.15
C ARG A 277 -13.86 -23.91 -0.28
N LEU A 278 -13.02 -24.82 0.18
CA LEU A 278 -11.87 -24.50 1.06
C LEU A 278 -10.60 -24.36 0.24
N LEU A 279 -9.88 -23.27 0.47
CA LEU A 279 -8.56 -23.01 -0.09
C LEU A 279 -7.56 -22.84 1.06
N ILE A 280 -6.37 -23.41 0.91
CA ILE A 280 -5.28 -23.26 1.87
C ILE A 280 -4.13 -22.51 1.22
N ALA A 281 -3.59 -21.52 1.92
CA ALA A 281 -2.56 -20.60 1.47
C ALA A 281 -1.37 -20.54 2.44
N GLY A 282 -0.28 -19.94 1.95
CA GLY A 282 0.94 -19.72 2.73
C GLY A 282 1.92 -20.89 2.66
N ARG A 283 3.14 -20.65 3.15
CA ARG A 283 4.25 -21.64 3.10
C ARG A 283 3.95 -22.95 3.84
N GLY A 284 3.04 -22.90 4.82
CA GLY A 284 2.61 -24.10 5.56
C GLY A 284 1.59 -24.99 4.84
N ALA A 285 1.11 -24.59 3.67
CA ALA A 285 0.03 -25.27 2.95
C ALA A 285 0.45 -26.54 2.22
N ASP A 286 1.73 -26.68 1.89
CA ASP A 286 2.25 -27.78 1.05
C ASP A 286 1.95 -29.15 1.65
N GLY A 287 1.40 -30.04 0.82
CA GLY A 287 1.01 -31.39 1.21
C GLY A 287 -0.28 -31.47 2.03
N ILE A 288 -0.61 -30.46 2.83
CA ILE A 288 -1.78 -30.45 3.71
C ILE A 288 -3.07 -30.22 2.93
N ALA A 289 -3.06 -29.32 1.96
CA ALA A 289 -4.26 -28.97 1.19
C ALA A 289 -4.92 -30.22 0.56
N ALA A 290 -4.14 -31.06 -0.12
CA ALA A 290 -4.64 -32.29 -0.72
C ALA A 290 -5.15 -33.30 0.31
N GLU A 291 -4.48 -33.42 1.47
CA GLU A 291 -4.87 -34.34 2.55
C GLU A 291 -6.23 -34.00 3.17
N VAL A 292 -6.60 -32.71 3.19
CA VAL A 292 -7.86 -32.26 3.79
C VAL A 292 -8.95 -32.01 2.73
N GLY A 293 -8.67 -32.24 1.44
CA GLY A 293 -9.63 -32.03 0.34
C GLY A 293 -9.80 -30.54 -0.04
N ALA A 294 -8.80 -29.71 0.24
CA ALA A 294 -8.80 -28.29 -0.09
C ALA A 294 -8.01 -27.99 -1.37
N GLU A 295 -8.31 -26.85 -2.00
CA GLU A 295 -7.49 -26.30 -3.08
C GLU A 295 -6.24 -25.61 -2.49
N LEU A 296 -5.07 -25.84 -3.11
CA LEU A 296 -3.86 -25.09 -2.76
C LEU A 296 -3.87 -23.74 -3.47
N LEU A 297 -3.75 -22.63 -2.73
CA LEU A 297 -3.52 -21.30 -3.29
C LEU A 297 -2.03 -21.02 -3.49
N ASP A 298 -1.73 -20.10 -4.42
CA ASP A 298 -0.37 -19.60 -4.60
C ASP A 298 0.13 -18.92 -3.33
N VAL A 299 1.44 -18.98 -3.10
CA VAL A 299 2.10 -18.29 -1.97
C VAL A 299 2.04 -16.77 -2.18
N ASP A 300 2.10 -16.30 -3.44
CA ASP A 300 1.92 -14.88 -3.78
C ASP A 300 0.44 -14.48 -3.58
N PRO A 301 0.16 -13.50 -2.69
CA PRO A 301 -1.21 -13.05 -2.41
C PRO A 301 -1.97 -12.53 -3.63
N LEU A 302 -1.27 -11.87 -4.58
CA LEU A 302 -1.89 -11.33 -5.79
C LEU A 302 -2.26 -12.41 -6.78
N ALA A 303 -1.33 -13.33 -7.06
CA ALA A 303 -1.57 -14.47 -7.95
C ALA A 303 -2.70 -15.36 -7.41
N GLY A 304 -2.72 -15.60 -6.09
CA GLY A 304 -3.79 -16.32 -5.42
C GLY A 304 -5.15 -15.64 -5.56
N ALA A 305 -5.20 -14.31 -5.37
CA ALA A 305 -6.43 -13.53 -5.52
C ALA A 305 -6.94 -13.51 -6.97
N GLU A 306 -6.05 -13.41 -7.94
CA GLU A 306 -6.39 -13.45 -9.36
C GLU A 306 -6.96 -14.81 -9.77
N ARG A 307 -6.33 -15.90 -9.31
CA ARG A 307 -6.80 -17.25 -9.57
C ARG A 307 -8.18 -17.51 -8.98
N LEU A 308 -8.41 -17.11 -7.72
CA LEU A 308 -9.72 -17.27 -7.09
C LEU A 308 -10.80 -16.44 -7.81
N ALA A 309 -10.51 -15.18 -8.14
CA ALA A 309 -11.45 -14.31 -8.84
C ALA A 309 -11.80 -14.83 -10.25
N SER A 310 -10.81 -15.30 -11.00
CA SER A 310 -11.03 -15.86 -12.35
C SER A 310 -11.87 -17.13 -12.35
N ALA A 311 -11.83 -17.91 -11.29
CA ALA A 311 -12.62 -19.14 -11.14
C ALA A 311 -14.09 -18.89 -10.78
N ALA A 312 -14.44 -17.71 -10.26
CA ALA A 312 -15.82 -17.33 -9.90
C ALA A 312 -16.65 -16.79 -11.10
N VAL A 313 -16.00 -16.49 -12.22
CA VAL A 313 -16.65 -15.94 -13.45
C VAL A 313 -17.17 -17.05 -14.37
N ARG A 314 -16.93 -18.31 -14.04
CA ARG A 314 -17.40 -19.49 -14.81
C ARG A 314 -18.59 -20.15 -14.14
#